data_c13b846f559bd482545dc8a85d8cacb9
#
_entry.id   c13b846f559bd482545dc8a85d8cacb9
#
_cell.length_a   1.000
_cell.length_b   1.000
_cell.length_c   1.000
_cell.angle_alpha   90.00
_cell.angle_beta   90.00
_cell.angle_gamma   90.00
#
_symmetry.space_group_name_H-M   'P 1'
#
loop_
_entity.id
_entity.type
_entity.pdbx_description
1 polymer ?
#
loop_
_entity_poly.entity_id
_entity_poly.type
_entity_poly.pdbx_seq_one_letter_code
_entity_poly.pdbx_strand_id
1 'polypeptide(L)'
;MNDNFTSPDFYQIDDLLSEEHKLIRESTRQWVSKSVCPIIEDYAQKAEFPKHLIKELGEIGAFGPYIPQKYGGAGLDQISYGIMMQEIERGDSGIRSTASVQSSLVMYPIWKFGSEEQKEKFLPKLAAGEMMGCFGLTEPDHGSNPSGMITNFKSDGEDIILNGSKMWISNSPFADIAVFGQKMKIREYME
;
A
#
# COMPACT_ATOMS: atom_id res chain seq x y z
N MET A 1 16.53 -20.04 12.66
CA MET A 1 16.66 -19.38 11.36
C MET A 1 17.68 -18.28 11.54
N ASN A 2 18.74 -18.25 10.73
CA ASN A 2 19.69 -17.13 10.82
C ASN A 2 19.00 -15.87 10.37
N ASP A 3 18.98 -14.85 11.22
CA ASP A 3 18.58 -13.51 10.81
C ASP A 3 19.62 -13.04 9.78
N ASN A 4 19.21 -12.97 8.51
CA ASN A 4 20.10 -12.59 7.41
C ASN A 4 20.56 -11.12 7.49
N PHE A 5 20.02 -10.38 8.45
CA PHE A 5 20.32 -8.97 8.59
C PHE A 5 20.37 -8.56 10.07
N THR A 6 21.58 -8.34 10.56
CA THR A 6 21.84 -7.72 11.87
C THR A 6 22.39 -6.31 11.60
N SER A 7 21.60 -5.30 11.89
CA SER A 7 22.05 -3.90 11.82
C SER A 7 22.29 -3.38 13.22
N PRO A 8 23.49 -2.89 13.54
CA PRO A 8 23.72 -2.21 14.80
C PRO A 8 22.97 -0.87 14.82
N ASP A 9 22.29 -0.60 15.94
CA ASP A 9 21.63 0.70 16.16
C ASP A 9 22.64 1.73 16.70
N PHE A 10 23.44 2.30 15.81
CA PHE A 10 24.48 3.27 16.17
C PHE A 10 23.95 4.56 16.81
N TYR A 11 22.71 4.91 16.53
CA TYR A 11 22.06 6.14 17.00
C TYR A 11 21.15 5.90 18.20
N GLN A 12 21.05 4.64 18.68
CA GLN A 12 20.16 4.25 19.77
C GLN A 12 18.70 4.70 19.52
N ILE A 13 18.24 4.55 18.27
CA ILE A 13 16.87 4.92 17.87
C ILE A 13 15.84 4.13 18.66
N ASP A 14 16.19 2.91 19.06
CA ASP A 14 15.35 2.05 19.88
C ASP A 14 14.95 2.69 21.24
N ASP A 15 15.75 3.61 21.77
CA ASP A 15 15.43 4.34 23.00
C ASP A 15 14.25 5.32 22.82
N LEU A 16 13.97 5.71 21.58
CA LEU A 16 12.85 6.60 21.21
C LEU A 16 11.55 5.83 21.02
N LEU A 17 11.59 4.50 20.90
CA LEU A 17 10.44 3.66 20.63
C LEU A 17 9.71 3.27 21.92
N SER A 18 8.38 3.34 21.89
CA SER A 18 7.54 2.80 22.96
C SER A 18 7.60 1.26 22.97
N GLU A 19 7.16 0.65 24.07
CA GLU A 19 7.04 -0.81 24.16
C GLU A 19 6.05 -1.37 23.10
N GLU A 20 5.00 -0.62 22.78
CA GLU A 20 4.08 -0.99 21.69
C GLU A 20 4.79 -1.01 20.33
N HIS A 21 5.59 0.00 20.01
CA HIS A 21 6.40 0.03 18.78
C HIS A 21 7.36 -1.17 18.71
N LYS A 22 8.01 -1.53 19.82
CA LYS A 22 8.91 -2.69 19.89
C LYS A 22 8.17 -4.01 19.68
N LEU A 23 6.96 -4.15 20.24
CA LEU A 23 6.11 -5.32 20.05
C LEU A 23 5.64 -5.45 18.58
N ILE A 24 5.25 -4.35 17.95
CA ILE A 24 4.88 -4.32 16.54
C ILE A 24 6.05 -4.74 15.67
N ARG A 25 7.24 -4.21 15.94
CA ARG A 25 8.47 -4.60 15.24
C ARG A 25 8.72 -6.09 15.35
N GLU A 26 8.70 -6.61 16.58
CA GLU A 26 9.02 -8.02 16.85
C GLU A 26 7.99 -8.96 16.19
N SER A 27 6.70 -8.67 16.29
CA SER A 27 5.65 -9.49 15.68
C SER A 27 5.74 -9.48 14.15
N THR A 28 6.01 -8.31 13.54
CA THR A 28 6.20 -8.21 12.09
C THR A 28 7.45 -8.96 11.64
N ARG A 29 8.55 -8.83 12.38
CA ARG A 29 9.81 -9.55 12.13
C ARG A 29 9.63 -11.06 12.19
N GLN A 30 8.91 -11.56 13.18
CA GLN A 30 8.60 -12.99 13.31
C GLN A 30 7.76 -13.49 12.13
N TRP A 31 6.77 -12.74 11.71
CA TRP A 31 5.99 -13.07 10.52
C TRP A 31 6.86 -13.11 9.26
N VAL A 32 7.68 -12.10 9.02
CA VAL A 32 8.61 -12.06 7.87
C VAL A 32 9.53 -13.28 7.87
N SER A 33 10.14 -13.58 9.02
CA SER A 33 11.07 -14.71 9.15
C SER A 33 10.40 -16.07 8.92
N LYS A 34 9.12 -16.20 9.28
CA LYS A 34 8.35 -17.44 9.16
C LYS A 34 7.69 -17.61 7.80
N SER A 35 7.07 -16.55 7.28
CA SER A 35 6.20 -16.63 6.09
C SER A 35 6.89 -16.16 4.82
N VAL A 36 7.79 -15.16 4.90
CA VAL A 36 8.42 -14.55 3.71
C VAL A 36 9.76 -15.20 3.41
N CYS A 37 10.71 -15.15 4.35
CA CYS A 37 12.09 -15.57 4.12
C CYS A 37 12.26 -17.00 3.55
N PRO A 38 11.44 -18.00 3.94
CA PRO A 38 11.63 -19.36 3.44
C PRO A 38 11.26 -19.57 1.97
N ILE A 39 10.46 -18.66 1.38
CA ILE A 39 9.86 -18.88 0.06
C ILE A 39 10.26 -17.85 -0.98
N ILE A 40 10.71 -16.66 -0.53
CA ILE A 40 10.82 -15.50 -1.43
C ILE A 40 11.84 -15.70 -2.56
N GLU A 41 12.94 -16.40 -2.29
CA GLU A 41 13.96 -16.68 -3.32
C GLU A 41 13.38 -17.49 -4.48
N ASP A 42 12.60 -18.52 -4.17
CA ASP A 42 11.95 -19.36 -5.18
C ASP A 42 10.95 -18.57 -6.04
N TYR A 43 10.17 -17.69 -5.41
CA TYR A 43 9.23 -16.81 -6.12
C TYR A 43 9.97 -15.80 -7.00
N ALA A 44 11.04 -15.20 -6.48
CA ALA A 44 11.87 -14.26 -7.24
C ALA A 44 12.50 -14.92 -8.48
N GLN A 45 13.03 -16.13 -8.34
CA GLN A 45 13.60 -16.89 -9.48
C GLN A 45 12.57 -17.21 -10.57
N LYS A 46 11.31 -17.42 -10.19
CA LYS A 46 10.20 -17.69 -11.11
C LYS A 46 9.54 -16.42 -11.66
N ALA A 47 9.96 -15.23 -11.21
CA ALA A 47 9.29 -13.96 -11.47
C ALA A 47 7.79 -13.98 -11.09
N GLU A 48 7.46 -14.63 -9.98
CA GLU A 48 6.10 -14.76 -9.44
C GLU A 48 5.94 -13.98 -8.13
N PHE A 49 4.72 -13.55 -7.85
CA PHE A 49 4.36 -12.92 -6.57
C PHE A 49 3.60 -13.94 -5.68
N PRO A 50 3.98 -14.11 -4.40
CA PRO A 50 3.33 -15.05 -3.48
C PRO A 50 1.97 -14.52 -3.00
N LYS A 51 0.93 -14.60 -3.83
CA LYS A 51 -0.41 -14.02 -3.59
C LYS A 51 -1.05 -14.49 -2.28
N HIS A 52 -0.72 -15.67 -1.77
CA HIS A 52 -1.24 -16.17 -0.50
C HIS A 52 -0.83 -15.28 0.70
N LEU A 53 0.30 -14.58 0.61
CA LEU A 53 0.75 -13.64 1.65
C LEU A 53 -0.14 -12.39 1.77
N ILE A 54 -0.96 -12.08 0.76
CA ILE A 54 -1.89 -10.94 0.82
C ILE A 54 -2.84 -11.08 2.02
N LYS A 55 -3.41 -12.25 2.20
CA LYS A 55 -4.30 -12.51 3.34
C LYS A 55 -3.55 -12.38 4.67
N GLU A 56 -2.36 -12.95 4.76
CA GLU A 56 -1.53 -12.86 5.97
C GLU A 56 -1.13 -11.41 6.29
N LEU A 57 -0.83 -10.59 5.28
CA LEU A 57 -0.56 -9.15 5.45
C LEU A 57 -1.77 -8.41 6.05
N GLY A 58 -2.99 -8.76 5.63
CA GLY A 58 -4.21 -8.26 6.24
C GLY A 58 -4.36 -8.72 7.70
N GLU A 59 -4.13 -9.99 7.98
CA GLU A 59 -4.25 -10.59 9.32
C GLU A 59 -3.26 -9.97 10.34
N ILE A 60 -2.03 -9.63 9.91
CA ILE A 60 -1.07 -8.93 10.79
C ILE A 60 -1.29 -7.41 10.86
N GLY A 61 -2.34 -6.88 10.18
CA GLY A 61 -2.67 -5.47 10.16
C GLY A 61 -1.72 -4.60 9.35
N ALA A 62 -0.99 -5.16 8.36
CA ALA A 62 -0.04 -4.41 7.54
C ALA A 62 -0.72 -3.50 6.51
N PHE A 63 -2.00 -3.72 6.21
CA PHE A 63 -2.76 -2.88 5.30
C PHE A 63 -3.48 -1.75 6.05
N GLY A 64 -2.98 -0.54 5.89
CA GLY A 64 -3.53 0.67 6.51
C GLY A 64 -3.53 0.63 8.04
N PRO A 65 -2.41 0.30 8.73
CA PRO A 65 -2.39 0.18 10.18
C PRO A 65 -2.85 1.44 10.92
N TYR A 66 -2.68 2.62 10.33
CA TYR A 66 -3.13 3.91 10.86
C TYR A 66 -4.61 4.27 10.51
N ILE A 67 -5.27 3.46 9.70
CA ILE A 67 -6.71 3.66 9.42
C ILE A 67 -7.50 3.36 10.70
N PRO A 68 -8.53 4.19 11.03
CA PRO A 68 -9.33 3.96 12.22
C PRO A 68 -10.00 2.58 12.24
N GLN A 69 -10.16 2.02 13.44
CA GLN A 69 -10.76 0.70 13.66
C GLN A 69 -12.18 0.58 13.07
N LYS A 70 -12.95 1.68 13.08
CA LYS A 70 -14.31 1.70 12.47
C LYS A 70 -14.33 1.35 10.99
N TYR A 71 -13.18 1.47 10.30
CA TYR A 71 -13.01 1.11 8.90
C TYR A 71 -12.11 -0.13 8.70
N GLY A 72 -11.89 -0.90 9.74
CA GLY A 72 -11.12 -2.13 9.68
C GLY A 72 -9.60 -1.98 9.84
N GLY A 73 -9.08 -0.76 10.01
CA GLY A 73 -7.68 -0.54 10.32
C GLY A 73 -7.35 -0.83 11.79
N ALA A 74 -6.08 -0.80 12.15
CA ALA A 74 -5.64 -1.03 13.52
C ALA A 74 -5.67 0.25 14.41
N GLY A 75 -5.77 1.44 13.80
CA GLY A 75 -5.77 2.72 14.51
C GLY A 75 -4.42 3.09 15.13
N LEU A 76 -3.33 2.53 14.61
CA LEU A 76 -1.96 2.77 15.05
C LEU A 76 -1.44 4.14 14.57
N ASP A 77 -0.28 4.53 15.06
CA ASP A 77 0.40 5.74 14.60
C ASP A 77 1.28 5.51 13.35
N GLN A 78 1.85 6.61 12.84
CA GLN A 78 2.71 6.56 11.64
C GLN A 78 4.09 5.94 11.91
N ILE A 79 4.55 5.94 13.16
CA ILE A 79 5.80 5.29 13.56
C ILE A 79 5.62 3.77 13.46
N SER A 80 4.51 3.25 13.98
CA SER A 80 4.12 1.85 13.85
C SER A 80 4.07 1.41 12.38
N TYR A 81 3.46 2.22 11.51
CA TYR A 81 3.45 1.96 10.08
C TYR A 81 4.85 1.88 9.48
N GLY A 82 5.72 2.86 9.81
CA GLY A 82 7.11 2.88 9.34
C GLY A 82 7.89 1.64 9.79
N ILE A 83 7.72 1.23 11.04
CA ILE A 83 8.36 0.04 11.62
C ILE A 83 7.91 -1.24 10.91
N MET A 84 6.60 -1.40 10.68
CA MET A 84 6.08 -2.55 9.92
C MET A 84 6.65 -2.61 8.51
N MET A 85 6.67 -1.48 7.79
CA MET A 85 7.22 -1.41 6.44
C MET A 85 8.73 -1.72 6.43
N GLN A 86 9.49 -1.27 7.42
CA GLN A 86 10.91 -1.58 7.57
C GLN A 86 11.14 -3.09 7.75
N GLU A 87 10.37 -3.74 8.61
CA GLU A 87 10.53 -5.17 8.85
C GLU A 87 10.10 -6.01 7.64
N ILE A 88 9.06 -5.61 6.91
CA ILE A 88 8.65 -6.28 5.67
C ILE A 88 9.72 -6.11 4.58
N GLU A 89 10.30 -4.91 4.46
CA GLU A 89 11.41 -4.62 3.52
C GLU A 89 12.63 -5.52 3.74
N ARG A 90 12.93 -5.87 5.01
CA ARG A 90 14.01 -6.81 5.34
C ARG A 90 13.81 -8.19 4.71
N GLY A 91 12.56 -8.60 4.52
CA GLY A 91 12.23 -9.85 3.87
C GLY A 91 12.23 -9.72 2.35
N ASP A 92 11.49 -8.75 1.84
CA ASP A 92 11.36 -8.53 0.39
C ASP A 92 10.76 -7.17 0.06
N SER A 93 11.39 -6.45 -0.87
CA SER A 93 10.95 -5.14 -1.35
C SER A 93 9.64 -5.19 -2.13
N GLY A 94 9.36 -6.26 -2.84
CA GLY A 94 8.12 -6.44 -3.61
C GLY A 94 6.91 -6.58 -2.70
N ILE A 95 7.03 -7.38 -1.65
CA ILE A 95 6.00 -7.55 -0.63
C ILE A 95 5.78 -6.23 0.13
N ARG A 96 6.85 -5.54 0.52
CA ARG A 96 6.72 -4.23 1.16
C ARG A 96 6.07 -3.21 0.21
N SER A 97 6.43 -3.19 -1.07
CA SER A 97 5.78 -2.33 -2.07
C SER A 97 4.29 -2.61 -2.16
N THR A 98 3.89 -3.89 -2.19
CA THR A 98 2.47 -4.28 -2.20
C THR A 98 1.73 -3.72 -0.98
N ALA A 99 2.29 -3.89 0.22
CA ALA A 99 1.70 -3.37 1.46
C ALA A 99 1.64 -1.83 1.48
N SER A 100 2.69 -1.15 1.03
CA SER A 100 2.73 0.31 1.04
C SER A 100 1.82 0.95 0.00
N VAL A 101 1.69 0.36 -1.20
CA VAL A 101 0.73 0.83 -2.21
C VAL A 101 -0.70 0.68 -1.70
N GLN A 102 -1.04 -0.49 -1.16
CA GLN A 102 -2.35 -0.75 -0.56
C GLN A 102 -2.67 0.29 0.53
N SER A 103 -1.75 0.49 1.47
CA SER A 103 -1.95 1.37 2.63
C SER A 103 -1.96 2.85 2.24
N SER A 104 -0.86 3.33 1.62
CA SER A 104 -0.60 4.78 1.48
C SER A 104 -1.22 5.37 0.22
N LEU A 105 -1.30 4.61 -0.87
CA LEU A 105 -1.71 5.12 -2.17
C LEU A 105 -3.16 4.76 -2.52
N VAL A 106 -3.73 3.73 -1.87
CA VAL A 106 -5.13 3.32 -2.07
C VAL A 106 -5.98 3.65 -0.86
N MET A 107 -5.69 3.07 0.30
CA MET A 107 -6.53 3.24 1.49
C MET A 107 -6.49 4.67 2.03
N TYR A 108 -5.31 5.30 2.07
CA TYR A 108 -5.18 6.67 2.59
C TYR A 108 -6.01 7.70 1.81
N PRO A 109 -5.96 7.78 0.46
CA PRO A 109 -6.82 8.69 -0.29
C PRO A 109 -8.32 8.42 -0.09
N ILE A 110 -8.74 7.15 -0.05
CA ILE A 110 -10.13 6.80 0.21
C ILE A 110 -10.55 7.30 1.62
N TRP A 111 -9.70 7.07 2.62
CA TRP A 111 -9.98 7.53 3.99
C TRP A 111 -10.05 9.06 4.09
N LYS A 112 -9.11 9.76 3.47
CA LYS A 112 -9.02 11.23 3.60
C LYS A 112 -10.04 11.98 2.74
N PHE A 113 -10.33 11.50 1.55
CA PHE A 113 -11.06 12.25 0.53
C PHE A 113 -12.34 11.56 0.05
N GLY A 114 -12.52 10.28 0.35
CA GLY A 114 -13.73 9.53 -0.01
C GLY A 114 -14.95 9.96 0.82
N SER A 115 -16.14 9.73 0.26
CA SER A 115 -17.40 9.82 1.01
C SER A 115 -17.47 8.76 2.11
N GLU A 116 -18.36 8.93 3.10
CA GLU A 116 -18.55 7.89 4.14
C GLU A 116 -18.97 6.55 3.53
N GLU A 117 -19.84 6.59 2.53
CA GLU A 117 -20.24 5.39 1.79
C GLU A 117 -19.04 4.68 1.13
N GLN A 118 -18.13 5.43 0.50
CA GLN A 118 -16.92 4.86 -0.09
C GLN A 118 -15.99 4.28 0.97
N LYS A 119 -15.81 4.95 2.11
CA LYS A 119 -14.98 4.46 3.22
C LYS A 119 -15.52 3.15 3.78
N GLU A 120 -16.83 3.10 4.08
CA GLU A 120 -17.49 1.91 4.63
C GLU A 120 -17.50 0.74 3.63
N LYS A 121 -17.63 1.03 2.35
CA LYS A 121 -17.65 0.03 1.28
C LYS A 121 -16.28 -0.61 1.02
N PHE A 122 -15.22 0.18 0.98
CA PHE A 122 -13.92 -0.26 0.49
C PHE A 122 -12.90 -0.54 1.60
N LEU A 123 -12.78 0.33 2.60
CA LEU A 123 -11.68 0.24 3.57
C LEU A 123 -11.64 -1.07 4.35
N PRO A 124 -12.76 -1.63 4.86
CA PRO A 124 -12.71 -2.89 5.60
C PRO A 124 -12.16 -4.06 4.77
N LYS A 125 -12.58 -4.16 3.51
CA LYS A 125 -12.13 -5.22 2.60
C LYS A 125 -10.66 -5.05 2.21
N LEU A 126 -10.23 -3.80 1.99
CA LEU A 126 -8.84 -3.47 1.70
C LEU A 126 -7.93 -3.77 2.91
N ALA A 127 -8.38 -3.47 4.13
CA ALA A 127 -7.64 -3.75 5.36
C ALA A 127 -7.48 -5.26 5.60
N ALA A 128 -8.51 -6.04 5.33
CA ALA A 128 -8.50 -7.49 5.47
C ALA A 128 -7.71 -8.23 4.37
N GLY A 129 -7.28 -7.53 3.30
CA GLY A 129 -6.69 -8.17 2.12
C GLY A 129 -7.68 -8.99 1.28
N GLU A 130 -8.97 -8.79 1.48
CA GLU A 130 -10.04 -9.37 0.66
C GLU A 130 -10.21 -8.65 -0.68
N MET A 131 -9.72 -7.42 -0.74
CA MET A 131 -9.71 -6.57 -1.93
C MET A 131 -8.34 -5.91 -2.04
N MET A 132 -7.80 -5.88 -3.24
CA MET A 132 -6.54 -5.22 -3.53
C MET A 132 -6.74 -3.99 -4.40
N GLY A 133 -5.94 -2.97 -4.13
CA GLY A 133 -5.94 -1.75 -4.92
C GLY A 133 -4.60 -1.46 -5.57
N CYS A 134 -4.65 -0.66 -6.63
CA CYS A 134 -3.47 -0.08 -7.26
C CYS A 134 -3.61 1.44 -7.41
N PHE A 135 -2.48 2.11 -7.66
CA PHE A 135 -2.43 3.56 -7.84
C PHE A 135 -1.80 3.92 -9.19
N GLY A 136 -2.63 4.39 -10.11
CA GLY A 136 -2.20 4.77 -11.44
C GLY A 136 -1.79 6.25 -11.50
N LEU A 137 -0.51 6.57 -11.22
CA LEU A 137 0.05 7.91 -11.37
C LEU A 137 0.92 8.01 -12.61
N THR A 138 2.00 7.21 -12.65
CA THR A 138 3.03 7.26 -13.68
C THR A 138 2.47 6.97 -15.06
N GLU A 139 2.91 7.74 -16.06
CA GLU A 139 2.61 7.56 -17.48
C GLU A 139 3.90 7.29 -18.25
N PRO A 140 3.81 6.73 -19.48
CA PRO A 140 5.01 6.46 -20.28
C PRO A 140 5.96 7.66 -20.40
N ASP A 141 5.44 8.85 -20.61
CA ASP A 141 6.22 10.09 -20.81
C ASP A 141 6.26 10.99 -19.57
N HIS A 142 5.57 10.61 -18.49
CA HIS A 142 5.44 11.43 -17.28
C HIS A 142 5.70 10.60 -16.00
N GLY A 143 6.98 10.31 -15.75
CA GLY A 143 7.45 9.68 -14.52
C GLY A 143 7.77 10.73 -13.45
N SER A 144 8.95 11.36 -13.54
CA SER A 144 9.40 12.39 -12.59
C SER A 144 8.65 13.71 -12.69
N ASN A 145 7.83 13.89 -13.71
CA ASN A 145 6.96 15.05 -13.90
C ASN A 145 5.48 14.64 -13.93
N PRO A 146 4.88 14.25 -12.79
CA PRO A 146 3.47 13.82 -12.76
C PRO A 146 2.49 14.96 -13.09
N SER A 147 2.89 16.23 -12.91
CA SER A 147 2.05 17.37 -13.30
C SER A 147 1.88 17.51 -14.83
N GLY A 148 2.76 16.88 -15.60
CA GLY A 148 2.68 16.81 -17.05
C GLY A 148 1.72 15.74 -17.58
N MET A 149 1.17 14.87 -16.71
CA MET A 149 0.31 13.76 -17.13
C MET A 149 -0.78 14.17 -18.10
N ILE A 150 -1.11 13.26 -19.01
CA ILE A 150 -2.12 13.49 -20.07
C ILE A 150 -3.40 12.70 -19.84
N THR A 151 -3.40 11.70 -18.96
CA THR A 151 -4.62 10.98 -18.58
C THR A 151 -5.67 11.98 -18.12
N ASN A 152 -6.86 11.91 -18.70
CA ASN A 152 -7.96 12.83 -18.45
C ASN A 152 -9.29 12.07 -18.43
N PHE A 153 -10.31 12.71 -17.89
CA PHE A 153 -11.67 12.21 -17.98
C PHE A 153 -12.58 13.22 -18.66
N LYS A 154 -13.68 12.73 -19.21
CA LYS A 154 -14.80 13.54 -19.71
C LYS A 154 -16.10 12.95 -19.20
N SER A 155 -17.04 13.81 -18.79
CA SER A 155 -18.40 13.38 -18.49
C SER A 155 -19.15 13.10 -19.80
N ASP A 156 -19.91 12.02 -19.81
CA ASP A 156 -20.79 11.63 -20.91
C ASP A 156 -22.14 11.19 -20.32
N GLY A 157 -23.02 12.15 -20.09
CA GLY A 157 -24.26 11.94 -19.34
C GLY A 157 -23.98 11.58 -17.88
N GLU A 158 -24.44 10.41 -17.45
CA GLU A 158 -24.17 9.86 -16.10
C GLU A 158 -22.84 9.10 -16.00
N ASP A 159 -22.18 8.87 -17.15
CA ASP A 159 -20.92 8.14 -17.24
C ASP A 159 -19.69 9.06 -17.22
N ILE A 160 -18.55 8.45 -16.89
CA ILE A 160 -17.23 9.10 -16.97
C ILE A 160 -16.36 8.29 -17.93
N ILE A 161 -15.91 8.94 -19.00
CA ILE A 161 -14.96 8.35 -19.94
C ILE A 161 -13.54 8.73 -19.54
N LEU A 162 -12.76 7.75 -19.09
CA LEU A 162 -11.34 7.91 -18.75
C LEU A 162 -10.47 7.58 -19.97
N ASN A 163 -9.59 8.52 -20.36
CA ASN A 163 -8.65 8.35 -21.48
C ASN A 163 -7.21 8.57 -21.01
N GLY A 164 -6.32 7.65 -21.36
CA GLY A 164 -4.90 7.72 -21.05
C GLY A 164 -4.27 6.35 -20.91
N SER A 165 -3.01 6.34 -20.53
CA SER A 165 -2.27 5.11 -20.22
C SER A 165 -1.40 5.32 -18.97
N LYS A 166 -1.24 4.27 -18.17
CA LYS A 166 -0.40 4.26 -16.98
C LYS A 166 0.67 3.19 -17.13
N MET A 167 1.83 3.39 -16.50
CA MET A 167 2.98 2.49 -16.60
C MET A 167 3.57 2.20 -15.22
N TRP A 168 4.09 0.99 -15.05
CA TRP A 168 4.76 0.54 -13.82
C TRP A 168 3.87 0.57 -12.58
N ILE A 169 2.61 0.15 -12.72
CA ILE A 169 1.63 0.23 -11.65
C ILE A 169 1.69 -1.04 -10.78
N SER A 170 2.29 -0.90 -9.60
CA SER A 170 2.32 -1.97 -8.60
C SER A 170 0.91 -2.43 -8.26
N ASN A 171 0.75 -3.71 -7.99
CA ASN A 171 -0.50 -4.42 -7.71
C ASN A 171 -1.48 -4.53 -8.90
N SER A 172 -1.30 -3.80 -10.02
CA SER A 172 -2.27 -3.79 -11.11
C SER A 172 -2.65 -5.18 -11.67
N PRO A 173 -1.76 -6.21 -11.70
CA PRO A 173 -2.12 -7.52 -12.22
C PRO A 173 -3.15 -8.29 -11.37
N PHE A 174 -3.42 -7.85 -10.14
CA PHE A 174 -4.36 -8.49 -9.22
C PHE A 174 -5.21 -7.49 -8.42
N ALA A 175 -5.27 -6.23 -8.87
CA ALA A 175 -6.07 -5.21 -8.22
C ALA A 175 -7.56 -5.32 -8.58
N ASP A 176 -8.43 -5.19 -7.58
CA ASP A 176 -9.89 -5.13 -7.71
C ASP A 176 -10.37 -3.70 -7.94
N ILE A 177 -9.61 -2.72 -7.42
CA ILE A 177 -9.90 -1.28 -7.58
C ILE A 177 -8.62 -0.51 -7.95
N ALA A 178 -8.81 0.64 -8.58
CA ALA A 178 -7.71 1.54 -8.91
C ALA A 178 -8.03 2.99 -8.51
N VAL A 179 -7.04 3.65 -7.92
CA VAL A 179 -7.02 5.10 -7.70
C VAL A 179 -6.18 5.72 -8.80
N PHE A 180 -6.75 6.64 -9.58
CA PHE A 180 -6.06 7.26 -10.71
C PHE A 180 -5.72 8.72 -10.45
N GLY A 181 -4.44 9.10 -10.66
CA GLY A 181 -4.05 10.47 -10.91
C GLY A 181 -4.44 10.89 -12.33
N GLN A 182 -5.08 12.05 -12.46
CA GLN A 182 -5.53 12.60 -13.73
C GLN A 182 -5.42 14.12 -13.76
N LYS A 183 -5.29 14.67 -14.97
CA LYS A 183 -5.30 16.11 -15.17
C LYS A 183 -6.74 16.63 -15.17
N MET A 184 -7.05 17.50 -14.21
CA MET A 184 -8.32 18.19 -14.16
C MET A 184 -8.19 19.52 -14.95
N LYS A 185 -9.08 19.76 -15.93
CA LYS A 185 -9.23 21.08 -16.53
C LYS A 185 -10.11 21.93 -15.61
N ILE A 186 -9.50 22.80 -14.81
CA ILE A 186 -10.18 23.65 -13.82
C ILE A 186 -11.28 24.56 -14.43
N ARG A 187 -11.30 24.74 -15.77
CA ARG A 187 -12.23 25.65 -16.44
C ARG A 187 -13.68 25.13 -16.61
N GLU A 188 -13.97 23.87 -16.37
CA GLU A 188 -15.33 23.31 -16.60
C GLU A 188 -16.20 23.26 -15.33
N TYR A 189 -15.70 23.71 -14.17
CA TYR A 189 -16.43 23.69 -12.89
C TYR A 189 -16.64 25.09 -12.27
N MET A 190 -16.42 26.17 -13.03
CA MET A 190 -16.61 27.55 -12.56
C MET A 190 -17.71 28.32 -13.35
N GLU A 191 -18.64 27.58 -14.00
CA GLU A 191 -19.87 28.18 -14.56
C GLU A 191 -21.12 27.68 -13.84
#